data_79368f4ecd82f864f2e06d673244c072
#
_entry.id   79368f4ecd82f864f2e06d673244c072
#
_cell.length_a   1.000
_cell.length_b   1.000
_cell.length_c   1.000
_cell.angle_alpha   90.00
_cell.angle_beta   90.00
_cell.angle_gamma   90.00
#
_symmetry.space_group_name_H-M   'P 1'
#
loop_
_entity.id
_entity.type
_entity.pdbx_description
1 polymer ?
#
loop_
_entity_poly.entity_id
_entity_poly.type
_entity_poly.pdbx_seq_one_letter_code
_entity_poly.pdbx_strand_id
1 'polypeptide(L)'
;MKMLALIVFAVLTAIAILHAAWGLKVVWPAADERKLVATVVGQRGRTRMPPPWQCLAVAAAVFLQALIALAAANFIAAPVAKPVVALLALLCALGFAVRGGMGFTTGWRARYPQEPFAKLDREYYSPLCLALAAAFLLLSLHCLGWI
;
A
#
# COMPACT_ATOMS: atom_id res chain seq x y z
N MET A 1 -9.95 -17.72 4.74
CA MET A 1 -9.04 -16.57 5.03
C MET A 1 -7.61 -16.77 4.51
N LYS A 2 -7.08 -17.97 4.47
CA LYS A 2 -5.70 -18.24 3.98
C LYS A 2 -5.43 -17.74 2.56
N MET A 3 -6.34 -18.01 1.60
CA MET A 3 -6.18 -17.51 0.22
C MET A 3 -6.17 -16.00 0.14
N LEU A 4 -7.06 -15.32 0.92
CA LEU A 4 -7.09 -13.85 0.99
C LEU A 4 -5.75 -13.30 1.49
N ALA A 5 -5.18 -13.88 2.55
CA ALA A 5 -3.88 -13.44 3.08
C ALA A 5 -2.75 -13.63 2.07
N LEU A 6 -2.74 -14.72 1.30
CA LEU A 6 -1.75 -14.94 0.24
C LEU A 6 -1.87 -13.91 -0.90
N ILE A 7 -3.09 -13.56 -1.30
CA ILE A 7 -3.33 -12.52 -2.31
C ILE A 7 -2.82 -11.18 -1.80
N VAL A 8 -3.19 -10.79 -0.56
CA VAL A 8 -2.73 -9.55 0.07
C VAL A 8 -1.20 -9.53 0.17
N PHE A 9 -0.60 -10.63 0.62
CA PHE A 9 0.86 -10.77 0.70
C PHE A 9 1.53 -10.58 -0.65
N ALA A 10 1.05 -11.24 -1.69
CA ALA A 10 1.62 -11.14 -3.04
C ALA A 10 1.52 -9.71 -3.60
N VAL A 11 0.36 -9.07 -3.47
CA VAL A 11 0.14 -7.69 -3.93
C VAL A 11 1.04 -6.71 -3.19
N LEU A 12 1.07 -6.76 -1.85
CA LEU A 12 1.89 -5.85 -1.06
C LEU A 12 3.38 -6.09 -1.25
N THR A 13 3.81 -7.35 -1.41
CA THR A 13 5.22 -7.66 -1.73
C THR A 13 5.62 -7.08 -3.08
N ALA A 14 4.79 -7.19 -4.11
CA ALA A 14 5.04 -6.56 -5.41
C ALA A 14 5.16 -5.04 -5.29
N ILE A 15 4.27 -4.38 -4.53
CA ILE A 15 4.33 -2.94 -4.26
C ILE A 15 5.61 -2.57 -3.50
N ALA A 16 6.00 -3.36 -2.49
CA ALA A 16 7.23 -3.15 -1.73
C ALA A 16 8.48 -3.26 -2.62
N ILE A 17 8.54 -4.24 -3.50
CA ILE A 17 9.64 -4.41 -4.48
C ILE A 17 9.74 -3.19 -5.39
N LEU A 18 8.62 -2.67 -5.89
CA LEU A 18 8.60 -1.45 -6.71
C LEU A 18 9.18 -0.25 -5.95
N HIS A 19 8.75 -0.03 -4.70
CA HIS A 19 9.26 1.07 -3.89
C HIS A 19 10.76 0.90 -3.56
N ALA A 20 11.22 -0.33 -3.30
CA ALA A 20 12.63 -0.63 -3.11
C ALA A 20 13.44 -0.33 -4.39
N ALA A 21 12.96 -0.75 -5.56
CA ALA A 21 13.59 -0.46 -6.83
C ALA A 21 13.71 1.04 -7.09
N TRP A 22 12.65 1.82 -6.80
CA TRP A 22 12.70 3.29 -6.91
C TRP A 22 13.65 3.92 -5.90
N GLY A 23 13.77 3.36 -4.70
CA GLY A 23 14.80 3.75 -3.72
C GLY A 23 16.23 3.49 -4.20
N LEU A 24 16.42 2.47 -5.05
CA LEU A 24 17.66 2.17 -5.73
C LEU A 24 17.83 2.91 -7.07
N LYS A 25 16.99 3.92 -7.33
CA LYS A 25 17.00 4.76 -8.55
C LYS A 25 16.67 4.00 -9.85
N VAL A 26 16.03 2.84 -9.76
CA VAL A 26 15.46 2.17 -10.93
C VAL A 26 14.21 2.93 -11.37
N VAL A 27 14.13 3.31 -12.64
CA VAL A 27 13.01 4.11 -13.16
C VAL A 27 11.85 3.28 -13.73
N TRP A 28 12.01 1.96 -13.78
CA TRP A 28 10.94 1.07 -14.27
C TRP A 28 9.63 1.25 -13.44
N PRO A 29 8.45 1.23 -14.05
CA PRO A 29 8.13 0.89 -15.46
C PRO A 29 8.19 2.08 -16.44
N ALA A 30 8.65 3.25 -16.03
CA ALA A 30 8.74 4.42 -16.91
C ALA A 30 10.05 4.45 -17.71
N ALA A 31 10.11 5.29 -18.74
CA ALA A 31 11.29 5.47 -19.56
C ALA A 31 12.35 6.38 -18.90
N ASP A 32 11.92 7.28 -18.00
CA ASP A 32 12.75 8.24 -17.31
C ASP A 32 12.13 8.65 -15.96
N GLU A 33 12.92 9.35 -15.12
CA GLU A 33 12.50 9.77 -13.78
C GLU A 33 11.30 10.72 -13.81
N ARG A 34 11.24 11.64 -14.76
CA ARG A 34 10.12 12.60 -14.88
C ARG A 34 8.80 11.89 -15.17
N LYS A 35 8.82 10.92 -16.09
CA LYS A 35 7.64 10.09 -16.38
C LYS A 35 7.26 9.22 -15.21
N LEU A 36 8.24 8.65 -14.49
CA LEU A 36 7.96 7.89 -13.28
C LEU A 36 7.25 8.76 -12.24
N VAL A 37 7.76 9.96 -11.94
CA VAL A 37 7.15 10.91 -11.00
C VAL A 37 5.72 11.26 -11.41
N ALA A 38 5.49 11.54 -12.69
CA ALA A 38 4.14 11.82 -13.20
C ALA A 38 3.19 10.63 -13.05
N THR A 39 3.71 9.38 -13.05
CA THR A 39 2.90 8.16 -12.96
C THR A 39 2.61 7.74 -11.51
N VAL A 40 3.58 7.91 -10.59
CA VAL A 40 3.48 7.32 -9.24
C VAL A 40 3.43 8.34 -8.11
N VAL A 41 3.81 9.60 -8.35
CA VAL A 41 3.78 10.68 -7.36
C VAL A 41 2.66 11.68 -7.66
N GLY A 42 2.58 12.18 -8.91
CA GLY A 42 1.51 13.04 -9.41
C GLY A 42 1.43 14.44 -8.79
N GLN A 43 2.35 14.82 -7.92
CA GLN A 43 2.33 16.11 -7.21
C GLN A 43 2.64 17.26 -8.18
N ARG A 44 1.84 18.34 -8.12
CA ARG A 44 2.01 19.53 -8.97
C ARG A 44 3.44 20.06 -8.92
N GLY A 45 4.05 20.24 -10.09
CA GLY A 45 5.38 20.82 -10.27
C GLY A 45 6.56 19.93 -9.84
N ARG A 46 6.30 18.72 -9.38
CA ARG A 46 7.35 17.79 -8.99
C ARG A 46 7.88 17.03 -10.22
N THR A 47 9.20 17.01 -10.37
CA THR A 47 9.89 16.35 -11.50
C THR A 47 10.93 15.32 -11.05
N ARG A 48 11.18 15.21 -9.74
CA ARG A 48 12.14 14.27 -9.14
C ARG A 48 11.44 13.34 -8.16
N MET A 49 11.90 12.11 -8.10
CA MET A 49 11.44 11.12 -7.13
C MET A 49 11.71 11.58 -5.69
N PRO A 50 10.96 11.07 -4.69
CA PRO A 50 11.33 11.21 -3.30
C PRO A 50 12.76 10.70 -3.04
N PRO A 51 13.43 11.20 -1.99
CA PRO A 51 14.77 10.72 -1.67
C PRO A 51 14.75 9.19 -1.40
N PRO A 52 15.85 8.47 -1.72
CA PRO A 52 15.94 7.01 -1.61
C PRO A 52 15.44 6.45 -0.29
N TRP A 53 15.79 7.08 0.83
CA TRP A 53 15.39 6.62 2.16
C TRP A 53 13.86 6.62 2.37
N GLN A 54 13.13 7.57 1.75
CA GLN A 54 11.65 7.58 1.84
C GLN A 54 11.05 6.41 1.05
N CYS A 55 11.57 6.15 -0.14
CA CYS A 55 11.10 5.00 -0.94
C CYS A 55 11.38 3.68 -0.20
N LEU A 56 12.58 3.53 0.39
CA LEU A 56 12.95 2.34 1.15
C LEU A 56 12.13 2.20 2.45
N ALA A 57 11.84 3.29 3.15
CA ALA A 57 10.98 3.29 4.33
C ALA A 57 9.54 2.84 3.97
N VAL A 58 9.00 3.33 2.84
CA VAL A 58 7.69 2.87 2.35
C VAL A 58 7.75 1.39 1.96
N ALA A 59 8.81 0.94 1.27
CA ALA A 59 8.99 -0.46 0.92
C ALA A 59 8.97 -1.36 2.17
N ALA A 60 9.73 -0.99 3.21
CA ALA A 60 9.78 -1.73 4.47
C ALA A 60 8.42 -1.76 5.18
N ALA A 61 7.72 -0.61 5.24
CA ALA A 61 6.40 -0.51 5.86
C ALA A 61 5.36 -1.36 5.13
N VAL A 62 5.34 -1.32 3.80
CA VAL A 62 4.40 -2.12 2.98
C VAL A 62 4.71 -3.62 3.09
N PHE A 63 5.99 -3.99 3.12
CA PHE A 63 6.36 -5.39 3.33
C PHE A 63 6.01 -5.90 4.73
N LEU A 64 6.18 -5.08 5.76
CA LEU A 64 5.71 -5.42 7.11
C LEU A 64 4.19 -5.66 7.14
N GLN A 65 3.41 -4.84 6.44
CA GLN A 65 1.96 -5.05 6.31
C GLN A 65 1.65 -6.38 5.60
N ALA A 66 2.44 -6.78 4.59
CA ALA A 66 2.30 -8.09 3.95
C ALA A 66 2.50 -9.24 4.96
N LEU A 67 3.51 -9.13 5.84
CA LEU A 67 3.75 -10.12 6.90
C LEU A 67 2.63 -10.14 7.94
N ILE A 68 2.06 -8.98 8.30
CA ILE A 68 0.89 -8.89 9.20
C ILE A 68 -0.30 -9.65 8.61
N ALA A 69 -0.53 -9.58 7.30
CA ALA A 69 -1.60 -10.35 6.66
C ALA A 69 -1.40 -11.88 6.81
N LEU A 70 -0.18 -12.38 6.64
CA LEU A 70 0.15 -13.79 6.85
C LEU A 70 -0.02 -14.22 8.31
N ALA A 71 0.44 -13.39 9.24
CA ALA A 71 0.32 -13.64 10.68
C ALA A 71 -1.16 -13.66 11.12
N ALA A 72 -1.99 -12.73 10.64
CA ALA A 72 -3.42 -12.66 10.94
C ALA A 72 -4.20 -13.90 10.45
N ALA A 73 -3.71 -14.55 9.37
CA ALA A 73 -4.28 -15.80 8.87
C ALA A 73 -3.62 -17.06 9.44
N ASN A 74 -2.74 -16.94 10.44
CA ASN A 74 -1.95 -18.01 11.05
C ASN A 74 -1.09 -18.81 10.04
N PHE A 75 -0.55 -18.15 9.01
CA PHE A 75 0.46 -18.75 8.11
C PHE A 75 1.86 -18.74 8.73
N ILE A 76 2.17 -17.67 9.46
CA ILE A 76 3.43 -17.50 10.18
C ILE A 76 3.15 -17.23 11.65
N ALA A 77 4.05 -17.70 12.52
CA ALA A 77 4.01 -17.33 13.92
C ALA A 77 4.43 -15.86 14.09
N ALA A 78 3.62 -15.09 14.79
CA ALA A 78 3.99 -13.73 15.16
C ALA A 78 4.69 -13.75 16.54
N PRO A 79 5.70 -12.89 16.78
CA PRO A 79 6.38 -12.78 18.07
C PRO A 79 5.53 -12.03 19.12
N VAL A 80 4.25 -11.80 18.83
CA VAL A 80 3.30 -11.05 19.67
C VAL A 80 1.96 -11.80 19.78
N ALA A 81 1.18 -11.48 20.81
CA ALA A 81 -0.12 -12.12 21.06
C ALA A 81 -1.13 -11.83 19.93
N LYS A 82 -2.06 -12.76 19.67
CA LYS A 82 -3.09 -12.64 18.63
C LYS A 82 -3.88 -11.32 18.66
N PRO A 83 -4.32 -10.78 19.81
CA PRO A 83 -5.02 -9.49 19.85
C PRO A 83 -4.15 -8.34 19.30
N VAL A 84 -2.83 -8.39 19.50
CA VAL A 84 -1.92 -7.38 18.95
C VAL A 84 -1.83 -7.52 17.43
N VAL A 85 -1.76 -8.74 16.88
CA VAL A 85 -1.79 -8.98 15.44
C VAL A 85 -3.09 -8.47 14.84
N ALA A 86 -4.24 -8.75 15.49
CA ALA A 86 -5.54 -8.25 15.04
C ALA A 86 -5.61 -6.72 15.04
N LEU A 87 -5.08 -6.06 16.08
CA LEU A 87 -4.99 -4.61 16.15
C LEU A 87 -4.11 -4.05 15.02
N LEU A 88 -2.94 -4.65 14.76
CA LEU A 88 -2.08 -4.24 13.66
C LEU A 88 -2.76 -4.39 12.30
N ALA A 89 -3.49 -5.49 12.08
CA ALA A 89 -4.30 -5.67 10.86
C ALA A 89 -5.41 -4.62 10.75
N LEU A 90 -6.07 -4.26 11.85
CA LEU A 90 -7.06 -3.19 11.88
C LEU A 90 -6.44 -1.82 11.56
N LEU A 91 -5.26 -1.52 12.10
CA LEU A 91 -4.54 -0.28 11.77
C LEU A 91 -4.15 -0.22 10.29
N CYS A 92 -3.74 -1.35 9.69
CA CYS A 92 -3.52 -1.45 8.24
C CYS A 92 -4.83 -1.17 7.48
N ALA A 93 -5.95 -1.76 7.90
CA ALA A 93 -7.26 -1.52 7.29
C ALA A 93 -7.62 -0.03 7.31
N LEU A 94 -7.48 0.64 8.46
CA LEU A 94 -7.75 2.08 8.60
C LEU A 94 -6.82 2.93 7.73
N GLY A 95 -5.52 2.63 7.71
CA GLY A 95 -4.55 3.35 6.88
C GLY A 95 -4.89 3.25 5.38
N PHE A 96 -5.20 2.06 4.89
CA PHE A 96 -5.63 1.86 3.50
C PHE A 96 -7.00 2.48 3.22
N ALA A 97 -7.95 2.45 4.15
CA ALA A 97 -9.25 3.10 4.00
C ALA A 97 -9.11 4.62 3.86
N VAL A 98 -8.30 5.24 4.72
CA VAL A 98 -7.99 6.68 4.65
C VAL A 98 -7.30 7.00 3.33
N ARG A 99 -6.24 6.27 2.95
CA ARG A 99 -5.53 6.50 1.69
C ARG A 99 -6.44 6.34 0.47
N GLY A 100 -7.24 5.29 0.43
CA GLY A 100 -8.17 5.03 -0.66
C GLY A 100 -9.27 6.09 -0.74
N GLY A 101 -9.88 6.44 0.39
CA GLY A 101 -10.93 7.47 0.47
C GLY A 101 -10.44 8.86 0.07
N MET A 102 -9.22 9.24 0.50
CA MET A 102 -8.61 10.53 0.13
C MET A 102 -8.50 10.72 -1.38
N GLY A 103 -8.19 9.68 -2.15
CA GLY A 103 -8.06 9.76 -3.61
C GLY A 103 -9.31 10.24 -4.35
N PHE A 104 -10.47 10.17 -3.71
CA PHE A 104 -11.74 10.66 -4.26
C PHE A 104 -12.09 12.09 -3.82
N THR A 105 -11.30 12.69 -2.92
CA THR A 105 -11.55 14.06 -2.42
C THR A 105 -11.04 15.13 -3.38
N THR A 106 -11.69 16.28 -3.37
CA THR A 106 -11.28 17.45 -4.19
C THR A 106 -9.92 17.99 -3.78
N GLY A 107 -9.63 17.99 -2.46
CA GLY A 107 -8.34 18.44 -1.93
C GLY A 107 -7.17 17.60 -2.41
N TRP A 108 -7.34 16.27 -2.42
CA TRP A 108 -6.33 15.34 -2.94
C TRP A 108 -6.07 15.60 -4.44
N ARG A 109 -7.12 15.70 -5.25
CA ARG A 109 -7.02 15.94 -6.70
C ARG A 109 -6.37 17.27 -7.02
N ALA A 110 -6.64 18.32 -6.24
CA ALA A 110 -5.98 19.61 -6.40
C ALA A 110 -4.48 19.56 -6.10
N ARG A 111 -4.07 18.68 -5.18
CA ARG A 111 -2.66 18.50 -4.78
C ARG A 111 -1.88 17.61 -5.75
N TYR A 112 -2.54 16.61 -6.33
CA TYR A 112 -1.95 15.58 -7.20
C TYR A 112 -2.61 15.54 -8.58
N PRO A 113 -2.58 16.65 -9.36
CA PRO A 113 -3.31 16.77 -10.62
C PRO A 113 -2.55 16.25 -11.86
N GLN A 114 -1.28 15.81 -11.70
CA GLN A 114 -0.47 15.39 -12.85
C GLN A 114 -0.99 14.09 -13.46
N GLU A 115 -1.15 14.09 -14.78
CA GLU A 115 -1.41 12.88 -15.54
C GLU A 115 -0.09 12.14 -15.86
N PRO A 116 -0.08 10.82 -15.91
CA PRO A 116 -1.21 9.89 -15.79
C PRO A 116 -1.61 9.55 -14.34
N PHE A 117 -0.88 10.03 -13.29
CA PHE A 117 -1.18 9.70 -11.89
C PHE A 117 -2.63 9.98 -11.51
N ALA A 118 -3.16 11.16 -11.87
CA ALA A 118 -4.51 11.57 -11.44
C ALA A 118 -5.59 10.58 -11.93
N LYS A 119 -5.45 10.06 -13.14
CA LYS A 119 -6.32 9.02 -13.69
C LYS A 119 -6.08 7.67 -13.01
N LEU A 120 -4.82 7.23 -12.93
CA LEU A 120 -4.45 5.94 -12.35
C LEU A 120 -4.82 5.86 -10.87
N ASP A 121 -4.67 6.95 -10.12
CA ASP A 121 -5.04 7.00 -8.71
C ASP A 121 -6.55 6.78 -8.52
N ARG A 122 -7.36 7.42 -9.34
CA ARG A 122 -8.82 7.28 -9.26
C ARG A 122 -9.31 5.91 -9.72
N GLU A 123 -8.71 5.35 -10.77
CA GLU A 123 -9.18 4.12 -11.41
C GLU A 123 -8.58 2.85 -10.80
N TYR A 124 -7.36 2.93 -10.23
CA TYR A 124 -6.62 1.77 -9.77
C TYR A 124 -6.07 1.92 -8.35
N TYR A 125 -5.30 2.98 -8.04
CA TYR A 125 -4.57 3.03 -6.76
C TYR A 125 -5.51 3.21 -5.57
N SER A 126 -6.46 4.13 -5.66
CA SER A 126 -7.44 4.36 -4.60
C SER A 126 -8.42 3.19 -4.43
N PRO A 127 -9.01 2.60 -5.49
CA PRO A 127 -9.80 1.37 -5.37
C PRO A 127 -9.02 0.19 -4.81
N LEU A 128 -7.74 0.00 -5.20
CA LEU A 128 -6.88 -1.05 -4.64
C LEU A 128 -6.67 -0.85 -3.13
N CYS A 129 -6.43 0.40 -2.69
CA CYS A 129 -6.32 0.70 -1.26
C CYS A 129 -7.62 0.35 -0.51
N LEU A 130 -8.80 0.64 -1.07
CA LEU A 130 -10.08 0.27 -0.44
C LEU A 130 -10.27 -1.25 -0.39
N ALA A 131 -9.88 -1.97 -1.44
CA ALA A 131 -9.91 -3.43 -1.44
C ALA A 131 -8.96 -4.03 -0.38
N LEU A 132 -7.75 -3.49 -0.25
CA LEU A 132 -6.80 -3.88 0.80
C LEU A 132 -7.35 -3.55 2.20
N ALA A 133 -8.02 -2.41 2.38
CA ALA A 133 -8.67 -2.05 3.62
C ALA A 133 -9.71 -3.09 4.05
N ALA A 134 -10.59 -3.47 3.12
CA ALA A 134 -11.60 -4.51 3.36
C ALA A 134 -10.94 -5.87 3.68
N ALA A 135 -9.90 -6.24 2.94
CA ALA A 135 -9.17 -7.48 3.19
C ALA A 135 -8.52 -7.52 4.57
N PHE A 136 -7.85 -6.43 5.00
CA PHE A 136 -7.26 -6.35 6.34
C PHE A 136 -8.30 -6.32 7.46
N LEU A 137 -9.46 -5.70 7.24
CA LEU A 137 -10.55 -5.75 8.19
C LEU A 137 -11.03 -7.19 8.39
N LEU A 138 -11.26 -7.93 7.30
CA LEU A 138 -11.65 -9.35 7.38
C LEU A 138 -10.57 -10.19 8.07
N LEU A 139 -9.29 -9.96 7.79
CA LEU A 139 -8.18 -10.66 8.44
C LEU A 139 -8.11 -10.33 9.94
N SER A 140 -8.38 -9.10 10.34
CA SER A 140 -8.46 -8.70 11.75
C SER A 140 -9.57 -9.43 12.49
N LEU A 141 -10.79 -9.45 11.93
CA LEU A 141 -11.94 -10.15 12.49
C LEU A 141 -11.70 -11.66 12.61
N HIS A 142 -11.09 -12.25 11.57
CA HIS A 142 -10.71 -13.66 11.59
C HIS A 142 -9.67 -13.97 12.68
N CYS A 143 -8.68 -13.12 12.85
CA CYS A 143 -7.65 -13.28 13.89
C CYS A 143 -8.26 -13.27 15.30
N LEU A 144 -9.34 -12.51 15.51
CA LEU A 144 -10.11 -12.47 16.77
C LEU A 144 -11.07 -13.65 16.92
N GLY A 145 -11.28 -14.47 15.89
CA GLY A 145 -12.22 -15.59 15.92
C GLY A 145 -13.69 -15.16 15.76
N TRP A 146 -13.96 -14.00 15.17
CA TRP A 146 -15.33 -13.51 14.93
C TRP A 146 -15.91 -14.04 13.62
N ILE A 147 -15.04 -14.46 12.69
CA ILE A 147 -15.41 -15.08 11.39
C ILE A 147 -14.42 -16.20 11.04
#